data_313277466df02731799dcf5fa62ac180
#
_entry.id   313277466df02731799dcf5fa62ac180
#
_cell.length_a   1.000
_cell.length_b   1.000
_cell.length_c   1.000
_cell.angle_alpha   90.00
_cell.angle_beta   90.00
_cell.angle_gamma   90.00
#
_symmetry.space_group_name_H-M   'P 1'
#
loop_
_entity.id
_entity.type
_entity.pdbx_description
1 polymer ?
#
loop_
_entity_poly.entity_id
_entity_poly.type
_entity_poly.pdbx_seq_one_letter_code
_entity_poly.pdbx_strand_id
1 'polypeptide(L)'
;RIGHTFSPVSGQEVRCYSVDDVAAYIQQQGEGGRVVIAAPLTLGRGQGIIEKLTLLLSDGLMRVWTKGETRLIEDILPQVDEKTRAEEILVVIDRARIAADDDTQTRVRDSVARAFSYGEGICTVITDKGATEFSSRFEADGIQFEHPSEHLFSFNNPLGACPRCEGYGKVIGIDEDLVI
;
A
#
# COMPACT_ATOMS: atom_id res chain seq x y z
N ARG A 1 14.48 10.48 -15.57
CA ARG A 1 14.29 9.92 -14.21
C ARG A 1 14.95 10.86 -13.25
N ILE A 2 14.16 11.51 -12.44
CA ILE A 2 14.59 12.66 -11.68
C ILE A 2 14.35 12.33 -10.21
N GLY A 3 15.46 12.14 -9.49
CA GLY A 3 15.50 12.09 -8.04
C GLY A 3 14.92 10.83 -7.39
N HIS A 4 15.54 10.47 -6.28
CA HIS A 4 15.01 9.52 -5.30
C HIS A 4 14.53 10.32 -4.10
N THR A 5 13.33 10.03 -3.61
CA THR A 5 12.80 10.67 -2.40
C THR A 5 13.18 9.82 -1.20
N PHE A 6 13.76 10.47 -0.20
CA PHE A 6 14.13 9.83 1.06
C PHE A 6 13.31 10.41 2.20
N SER A 7 12.88 9.57 3.13
CA SER A 7 12.21 10.03 4.34
C SER A 7 13.18 10.87 5.18
N PRO A 8 12.79 12.06 5.63
CA PRO A 8 13.62 12.88 6.51
C PRO A 8 13.75 12.29 7.93
N VAL A 9 12.92 11.31 8.29
CA VAL A 9 12.91 10.68 9.62
C VAL A 9 13.81 9.47 9.65
N SER A 10 13.60 8.50 8.74
CA SER A 10 14.35 7.23 8.72
C SER A 10 15.52 7.25 7.74
N GLY A 11 15.59 8.21 6.80
CA GLY A 11 16.57 8.21 5.71
C GLY A 11 16.35 7.10 4.68
N GLN A 12 15.25 6.35 4.78
CA GLN A 12 14.92 5.29 3.82
C GLN A 12 14.32 5.88 2.53
N GLU A 13 14.61 5.22 1.41
CA GLU A 13 14.04 5.59 0.13
C GLU A 13 12.54 5.29 0.12
N VAL A 14 11.75 6.31 -0.20
CA VAL A 14 10.30 6.19 -0.36
C VAL A 14 10.03 5.55 -1.72
N ARG A 15 9.52 4.34 -1.72
CA ARG A 15 9.17 3.59 -2.93
C ARG A 15 7.67 3.45 -3.05
N CYS A 16 7.18 3.79 -4.22
CA CYS A 16 5.81 3.54 -4.64
C CYS A 16 5.84 2.45 -5.70
N TYR A 17 5.11 1.38 -5.46
CA TYR A 17 5.03 0.25 -6.39
C TYR A 17 3.77 0.35 -7.23
N SER A 18 3.93 0.24 -8.54
CA SER A 18 2.82 0.09 -9.48
C SER A 18 2.32 -1.36 -9.52
N VAL A 19 1.16 -1.56 -10.12
CA VAL A 19 0.63 -2.90 -10.41
C VAL A 19 1.63 -3.73 -11.24
N ASP A 20 2.27 -3.10 -12.22
CA ASP A 20 3.24 -3.76 -13.09
C ASP A 20 4.52 -4.15 -12.35
N ASP A 21 4.98 -3.35 -11.38
CA ASP A 21 6.14 -3.68 -10.55
C ASP A 21 5.88 -4.94 -9.71
N VAL A 22 4.68 -5.03 -9.11
CA VAL A 22 4.28 -6.20 -8.32
C VAL A 22 4.09 -7.43 -9.21
N ALA A 23 3.48 -7.27 -10.39
CA ALA A 23 3.33 -8.37 -11.34
C ALA A 23 4.69 -8.89 -11.83
N ALA A 24 5.63 -8.00 -12.13
CA ALA A 24 7.01 -8.37 -12.49
C ALA A 24 7.72 -9.10 -11.35
N TYR A 25 7.55 -8.65 -10.11
CA TYR A 25 8.08 -9.35 -8.93
C TYR A 25 7.53 -10.77 -8.82
N ILE A 26 6.22 -10.95 -9.02
CA ILE A 26 5.59 -12.28 -8.98
C ILE A 26 6.20 -13.20 -10.05
N GLN A 27 6.40 -12.72 -11.28
CA GLN A 27 6.99 -13.51 -12.34
C GLN A 27 8.45 -13.92 -12.06
N GLN A 28 9.23 -13.07 -11.39
CA GLN A 28 10.61 -13.35 -10.99
C GLN A 28 10.71 -14.50 -9.96
N GLN A 29 9.62 -14.89 -9.29
CA GLN A 29 9.63 -15.99 -8.33
C GLN A 29 9.76 -17.37 -8.98
N GLY A 30 9.62 -17.48 -10.30
CA GLY A 30 9.80 -18.68 -11.11
C GLY A 30 8.48 -19.33 -11.52
N GLU A 31 8.46 -19.90 -12.72
CA GLU A 31 7.29 -20.58 -13.26
C GLU A 31 6.86 -21.79 -12.40
N GLY A 32 5.55 -22.01 -12.33
CA GLY A 32 4.93 -23.10 -11.57
C GLY A 32 4.80 -22.86 -10.07
N GLY A 33 5.43 -21.81 -9.54
CA GLY A 33 5.30 -21.39 -8.14
C GLY A 33 3.87 -21.02 -7.77
N ARG A 34 3.50 -21.25 -6.51
CA ARG A 34 2.20 -20.80 -5.98
C ARG A 34 2.35 -19.39 -5.42
N VAL A 35 1.40 -18.53 -5.75
CA VAL A 35 1.30 -17.18 -5.20
C VAL A 35 -0.08 -16.94 -4.63
N VAL A 36 -0.12 -16.29 -3.48
CA VAL A 36 -1.35 -15.75 -2.89
C VAL A 36 -1.22 -14.23 -2.91
N ILE A 37 -2.18 -13.58 -3.54
CA ILE A 37 -2.29 -12.12 -3.58
C ILE A 37 -3.33 -11.74 -2.54
N ALA A 38 -2.92 -10.94 -1.58
CA ALA A 38 -3.73 -10.57 -0.43
C ALA A 38 -3.63 -9.06 -0.13
N ALA A 39 -4.55 -8.58 0.65
CA ALA A 39 -4.59 -7.21 1.14
C ALA A 39 -4.77 -7.20 2.66
N PRO A 40 -4.22 -6.24 3.40
CA PRO A 40 -4.49 -6.10 4.82
C PRO A 40 -5.98 -5.84 5.06
N LEU A 41 -6.51 -6.36 6.17
CA LEU A 41 -7.88 -6.08 6.58
C LEU A 41 -7.94 -4.69 7.18
N THR A 42 -8.44 -3.73 6.41
CA THR A 42 -8.65 -2.34 6.87
C THR A 42 -10.06 -2.16 7.43
N LEU A 43 -10.16 -1.57 8.62
CA LEU A 43 -11.43 -1.30 9.28
C LEU A 43 -11.78 0.19 9.16
N GLY A 44 -13.02 0.48 8.81
CA GLY A 44 -13.58 1.83 8.89
C GLY A 44 -13.70 2.31 10.35
N ARG A 45 -13.89 3.62 10.56
CA ARG A 45 -14.10 4.19 11.90
C ARG A 45 -15.32 3.57 12.56
N GLY A 46 -15.10 2.87 13.68
CA GLY A 46 -16.15 2.22 14.45
C GLY A 46 -16.69 0.89 13.85
N GLN A 47 -16.05 0.37 12.80
CA GLN A 47 -16.43 -0.89 12.18
C GLN A 47 -15.76 -2.07 12.89
N GLY A 48 -16.56 -3.08 13.25
CA GLY A 48 -16.07 -4.32 13.84
C GLY A 48 -15.48 -5.27 12.78
N ILE A 49 -14.54 -6.14 13.21
CA ILE A 49 -13.92 -7.15 12.34
C ILE A 49 -14.97 -8.09 11.74
N ILE A 50 -15.93 -8.54 12.55
CA ILE A 50 -17.00 -9.45 12.12
C ILE A 50 -17.88 -8.81 11.03
N GLU A 51 -18.23 -7.54 11.22
CA GLU A 51 -19.02 -6.78 10.24
C GLU A 51 -18.26 -6.65 8.92
N LYS A 52 -16.95 -6.31 9.00
CA LYS A 52 -16.09 -6.20 7.81
C LYS A 52 -15.95 -7.52 7.08
N LEU A 53 -15.72 -8.63 7.80
CA LEU A 53 -15.63 -9.97 7.21
C LEU A 53 -16.93 -10.39 6.53
N THR A 54 -18.07 -10.07 7.13
CA THR A 54 -19.40 -10.35 6.55
C THR A 54 -19.59 -9.55 5.26
N LEU A 55 -19.16 -8.29 5.23
CA LEU A 55 -19.21 -7.48 4.03
C LEU A 55 -18.35 -8.07 2.91
N LEU A 56 -17.13 -8.52 3.23
CA LEU A 56 -16.22 -9.17 2.26
C LEU A 56 -16.84 -10.44 1.67
N LEU A 57 -17.57 -11.23 2.46
CA LEU A 57 -18.31 -12.39 1.94
C LEU A 57 -19.36 -11.97 0.91
N SER A 58 -20.09 -10.87 1.15
CA SER A 58 -21.08 -10.35 0.20
C SER A 58 -20.42 -9.85 -1.09
N ASP A 59 -19.18 -9.39 -1.03
CA ASP A 59 -18.37 -9.00 -2.18
C ASP A 59 -17.73 -10.19 -2.92
N GLY A 60 -17.99 -11.42 -2.46
CA GLY A 60 -17.50 -12.66 -3.05
C GLY A 60 -16.07 -13.06 -2.61
N LEU A 61 -15.51 -12.38 -1.61
CA LEU A 61 -14.23 -12.75 -1.02
C LEU A 61 -14.47 -13.75 0.11
N MET A 62 -14.04 -14.99 -0.11
CA MET A 62 -14.36 -16.10 0.81
C MET A 62 -13.20 -16.50 1.72
N ARG A 63 -12.01 -15.98 1.49
CA ARG A 63 -10.78 -16.47 2.14
C ARG A 63 -9.95 -15.38 2.75
N VAL A 64 -9.32 -15.72 3.85
CA VAL A 64 -8.31 -14.91 4.51
C VAL A 64 -7.04 -15.72 4.74
N TRP A 65 -5.94 -15.03 4.88
CA TRP A 65 -4.68 -15.56 5.34
C TRP A 65 -4.46 -15.13 6.79
N THR A 66 -4.31 -16.08 7.66
CA THR A 66 -4.04 -15.86 9.08
C THR A 66 -3.21 -17.01 9.65
N LYS A 67 -2.31 -16.70 10.57
CA LYS A 67 -1.43 -17.68 11.22
C LYS A 67 -0.65 -18.58 10.26
N GLY A 68 -0.27 -18.05 9.08
CA GLY A 68 0.52 -18.78 8.08
C GLY A 68 -0.27 -19.69 7.14
N GLU A 69 -1.60 -19.66 7.17
CA GLU A 69 -2.44 -20.49 6.31
C GLU A 69 -3.67 -19.74 5.76
N THR A 70 -4.16 -20.24 4.63
CA THR A 70 -5.41 -19.74 4.03
C THR A 70 -6.60 -20.47 4.67
N ARG A 71 -7.56 -19.69 5.23
CA ARG A 71 -8.80 -20.19 5.83
C ARG A 71 -10.02 -19.58 5.17
N LEU A 72 -11.17 -20.24 5.27
CA LEU A 72 -12.44 -19.62 4.89
C LEU A 72 -12.86 -18.60 5.94
N ILE A 73 -13.46 -17.51 5.49
CA ILE A 73 -14.00 -16.48 6.40
C ILE A 73 -15.07 -17.08 7.31
N GLU A 74 -15.92 -17.97 6.77
CA GLU A 74 -16.98 -18.66 7.52
C GLU A 74 -16.42 -19.48 8.70
N ASP A 75 -15.24 -20.10 8.54
CA ASP A 75 -14.61 -20.92 9.57
C ASP A 75 -14.00 -20.07 10.69
N ILE A 76 -13.56 -18.85 10.36
CA ILE A 76 -12.93 -17.97 11.35
C ILE A 76 -13.93 -17.06 12.06
N LEU A 77 -15.05 -16.72 11.43
CA LEU A 77 -16.08 -15.84 12.02
C LEU A 77 -16.48 -16.22 13.45
N PRO A 78 -16.70 -17.52 13.79
CA PRO A 78 -17.02 -17.93 15.15
C PRO A 78 -15.85 -17.82 16.13
N GLN A 79 -14.62 -17.70 15.63
CA GLN A 79 -13.38 -17.67 16.41
C GLN A 79 -12.84 -16.24 16.60
N VAL A 80 -13.41 -15.28 15.86
CA VAL A 80 -13.06 -13.85 15.97
C VAL A 80 -13.70 -13.29 17.25
N ASP A 81 -12.86 -12.79 18.13
CA ASP A 81 -13.24 -12.12 19.36
C ASP A 81 -12.74 -10.67 19.39
N GLU A 82 -13.07 -9.92 20.43
CA GLU A 82 -12.64 -8.53 20.62
C GLU A 82 -11.10 -8.38 20.75
N LYS A 83 -10.39 -9.48 20.98
CA LYS A 83 -8.93 -9.49 21.09
C LYS A 83 -8.23 -9.76 19.76
N THR A 84 -9.00 -10.19 18.74
CA THR A 84 -8.46 -10.45 17.41
C THR A 84 -8.04 -9.14 16.77
N ARG A 85 -6.79 -9.05 16.32
CA ARG A 85 -6.27 -7.85 15.65
C ARG A 85 -6.50 -7.96 14.15
N ALA A 86 -7.05 -6.91 13.55
CA ALA A 86 -7.25 -6.85 12.10
C ALA A 86 -5.93 -6.99 11.33
N GLU A 87 -4.84 -6.49 11.90
CA GLU A 87 -3.47 -6.56 11.33
C GLU A 87 -2.96 -8.00 11.14
N GLU A 88 -3.50 -8.97 11.88
CA GLU A 88 -3.13 -10.39 11.78
C GLU A 88 -3.91 -11.12 10.67
N ILE A 89 -4.83 -10.43 10.00
CA ILE A 89 -5.72 -10.99 8.99
C ILE A 89 -5.45 -10.30 7.65
N LEU A 90 -5.05 -11.08 6.65
CA LEU A 90 -4.99 -10.61 5.27
C LEU A 90 -6.15 -11.19 4.48
N VAL A 91 -6.83 -10.36 3.72
CA VAL A 91 -7.91 -10.78 2.82
C VAL A 91 -7.30 -11.37 1.56
N VAL A 92 -7.57 -12.62 1.25
CA VAL A 92 -7.07 -13.27 0.04
C VAL A 92 -7.91 -12.84 -1.16
N ILE A 93 -7.29 -12.11 -2.07
CA ILE A 93 -7.93 -11.64 -3.30
C ILE A 93 -7.89 -12.72 -4.37
N ASP A 94 -6.72 -13.34 -4.57
CA ASP A 94 -6.56 -14.42 -5.54
C ASP A 94 -5.44 -15.39 -5.14
N ARG A 95 -5.51 -16.59 -5.73
CA ARG A 95 -4.45 -17.60 -5.65
C ARG A 95 -4.18 -18.10 -7.05
N ALA A 96 -2.96 -17.89 -7.51
CA ALA A 96 -2.56 -18.26 -8.84
C ALA A 96 -1.31 -19.18 -8.83
N ARG A 97 -1.08 -19.84 -9.94
CA ARG A 97 0.24 -20.37 -10.29
C ARG A 97 0.91 -19.42 -11.23
N ILE A 98 2.19 -19.20 -11.03
CA ILE A 98 2.98 -18.33 -11.87
C ILE A 98 3.17 -19.03 -13.22
N ALA A 99 2.69 -18.37 -14.29
CA ALA A 99 2.86 -18.82 -15.66
C ALA A 99 3.18 -17.62 -16.55
N ALA A 100 3.84 -17.88 -17.67
CA ALA A 100 4.27 -16.84 -18.61
C ALA A 100 3.20 -16.47 -19.65
N ASP A 101 2.02 -17.14 -19.63
CA ASP A 101 0.94 -16.87 -20.55
C ASP A 101 0.24 -15.54 -20.26
N ASP A 102 -0.22 -14.88 -21.30
CA ASP A 102 -0.84 -13.54 -21.22
C ASP A 102 -2.10 -13.51 -20.35
N ASP A 103 -2.89 -14.59 -20.35
CA ASP A 103 -4.11 -14.69 -19.56
C ASP A 103 -3.79 -14.69 -18.06
N THR A 104 -2.81 -15.47 -17.64
CA THR A 104 -2.35 -15.50 -16.24
C THR A 104 -1.74 -14.16 -15.85
N GLN A 105 -0.97 -13.51 -16.72
CA GLN A 105 -0.39 -12.21 -16.45
C GLN A 105 -1.46 -11.14 -16.26
N THR A 106 -2.47 -11.11 -17.13
CA THR A 106 -3.60 -10.17 -17.03
C THR A 106 -4.36 -10.40 -15.74
N ARG A 107 -4.68 -11.65 -15.41
CA ARG A 107 -5.35 -12.02 -14.16
C ARG A 107 -4.55 -11.58 -12.93
N VAL A 108 -3.23 -11.77 -12.94
CA VAL A 108 -2.36 -11.34 -11.83
C VAL A 108 -2.40 -9.82 -11.67
N ARG A 109 -2.31 -9.05 -12.76
CA ARG A 109 -2.43 -7.58 -12.71
C ARG A 109 -3.76 -7.12 -12.13
N ASP A 110 -4.86 -7.71 -12.60
CA ASP A 110 -6.19 -7.39 -12.08
C ASP A 110 -6.32 -7.71 -10.59
N SER A 111 -5.76 -8.84 -10.17
CA SER A 111 -5.77 -9.25 -8.76
C SER A 111 -4.93 -8.34 -7.88
N VAL A 112 -3.76 -7.89 -8.36
CA VAL A 112 -2.92 -6.90 -7.66
C VAL A 112 -3.61 -5.56 -7.57
N ALA A 113 -4.26 -5.08 -8.65
CA ALA A 113 -5.02 -3.84 -8.64
C ALA A 113 -6.17 -3.88 -7.61
N ARG A 114 -6.88 -5.01 -7.55
CA ARG A 114 -7.92 -5.24 -6.53
C ARG A 114 -7.34 -5.28 -5.13
N ALA A 115 -6.17 -5.91 -4.93
CA ALA A 115 -5.51 -5.96 -3.63
C ALA A 115 -5.14 -4.55 -3.15
N PHE A 116 -4.58 -3.70 -4.00
CA PHE A 116 -4.33 -2.29 -3.66
C PHE A 116 -5.61 -1.53 -3.32
N SER A 117 -6.72 -1.80 -4.02
CA SER A 117 -8.01 -1.17 -3.72
C SER A 117 -8.55 -1.58 -2.35
N TYR A 118 -8.56 -2.88 -2.03
CA TYR A 118 -9.06 -3.39 -0.74
C TYR A 118 -8.13 -3.06 0.44
N GLY A 119 -6.81 -3.04 0.21
CA GLY A 119 -5.78 -2.73 1.22
C GLY A 119 -5.43 -1.26 1.30
N GLU A 120 -6.27 -0.36 0.74
CA GLU A 120 -6.02 1.08 0.75
C GLU A 120 -4.61 1.46 0.27
N GLY A 121 -4.15 0.84 -0.81
CA GLY A 121 -2.84 1.06 -1.38
C GLY A 121 -1.76 0.08 -0.91
N ILE A 122 -2.12 -0.94 -0.13
CA ILE A 122 -1.19 -1.98 0.32
C ILE A 122 -1.61 -3.32 -0.30
N CYS A 123 -0.63 -4.03 -0.86
CA CYS A 123 -0.77 -5.38 -1.40
C CYS A 123 0.29 -6.29 -0.79
N THR A 124 -0.11 -7.47 -0.34
CA THR A 124 0.81 -8.48 0.19
C THR A 124 0.84 -9.68 -0.75
N VAL A 125 2.03 -10.00 -1.22
CA VAL A 125 2.29 -11.17 -2.06
C VAL A 125 2.93 -12.26 -1.20
N ILE A 126 2.28 -13.41 -1.09
CA ILE A 126 2.72 -14.54 -0.29
C ILE A 126 3.14 -15.67 -1.23
N THR A 127 4.37 -16.12 -1.08
CA THR A 127 4.98 -17.20 -1.85
C THR A 127 5.55 -18.25 -0.89
N ASP A 128 6.05 -19.34 -1.43
CA ASP A 128 6.75 -20.38 -0.65
C ASP A 128 8.01 -19.84 0.08
N LYS A 129 8.53 -18.68 -0.37
CA LYS A 129 9.70 -18.00 0.21
C LYS A 129 9.35 -17.05 1.35
N GLY A 130 8.07 -16.71 1.50
CA GLY A 130 7.57 -15.78 2.50
C GLY A 130 6.56 -14.78 1.97
N ALA A 131 6.20 -13.83 2.81
CA ALA A 131 5.30 -12.73 2.50
C ALA A 131 6.10 -11.46 2.24
N THR A 132 5.76 -10.74 1.17
CA THR A 132 6.34 -9.44 0.81
C THR A 132 5.22 -8.43 0.64
N GLU A 133 5.33 -7.30 1.33
CA GLU A 133 4.37 -6.21 1.26
C GLU A 133 4.83 -5.14 0.25
N PHE A 134 3.88 -4.62 -0.51
CA PHE A 134 4.07 -3.56 -1.49
C PHE A 134 3.10 -2.43 -1.19
N SER A 135 3.58 -1.20 -1.19
CA SER A 135 2.77 0.00 -1.06
C SER A 135 2.72 0.76 -2.38
N SER A 136 1.52 1.07 -2.85
CA SER A 136 1.30 2.01 -3.95
C SER A 136 1.22 3.45 -3.47
N ARG A 137 1.31 3.69 -2.16
CA ARG A 137 1.33 5.01 -1.56
C ARG A 137 2.74 5.55 -1.57
N PHE A 138 2.87 6.81 -1.93
CA PHE A 138 4.13 7.52 -1.85
C PHE A 138 4.24 8.14 -0.45
N GLU A 139 4.40 7.27 0.55
CA GLU A 139 4.49 7.64 1.96
C GLU A 139 5.57 6.84 2.69
N ALA A 140 6.21 7.44 3.68
CA ALA A 140 7.10 6.77 4.61
C ALA A 140 7.03 7.48 5.98
N ASP A 141 7.18 6.71 7.06
CA ASP A 141 7.19 7.23 8.45
C ASP A 141 5.97 8.08 8.81
N GLY A 142 4.80 7.79 8.21
CA GLY A 142 3.57 8.56 8.41
C GLY A 142 3.51 9.91 7.68
N ILE A 143 4.49 10.18 6.83
CA ILE A 143 4.54 11.38 5.99
C ILE A 143 4.15 10.99 4.57
N GLN A 144 3.13 11.65 4.04
CA GLN A 144 2.74 11.51 2.65
C GLN A 144 3.58 12.46 1.79
N PHE A 145 4.22 11.92 0.77
CA PHE A 145 5.04 12.69 -0.16
C PHE A 145 4.27 12.94 -1.46
N GLU A 146 4.54 14.07 -2.09
CA GLU A 146 4.03 14.32 -3.43
C GLU A 146 4.81 13.51 -4.46
N HIS A 147 4.10 12.96 -5.45
CA HIS A 147 4.73 12.27 -6.56
C HIS A 147 5.67 13.22 -7.32
N PRO A 148 6.91 12.79 -7.60
CA PRO A 148 7.84 13.60 -8.38
C PRO A 148 7.21 13.96 -9.73
N SER A 149 6.98 15.24 -9.94
CA SER A 149 6.45 15.81 -11.18
C SER A 149 7.39 16.89 -11.68
N GLU A 150 7.28 17.26 -12.97
CA GLU A 150 8.05 18.35 -13.53
C GLU A 150 7.81 19.67 -12.79
N HIS A 151 6.63 19.82 -12.19
CA HIS A 151 6.24 21.01 -11.44
C HIS A 151 7.01 21.18 -10.13
N LEU A 152 7.45 20.09 -9.48
CA LEU A 152 8.29 20.15 -8.27
C LEU A 152 9.65 20.81 -8.52
N PHE A 153 10.12 20.78 -9.76
CA PHE A 153 11.42 21.33 -10.15
C PHE A 153 11.30 22.65 -10.92
N SER A 154 10.10 23.22 -11.01
CA SER A 154 9.86 24.50 -11.68
C SER A 154 10.10 25.65 -10.70
N PHE A 155 10.98 26.60 -11.07
CA PHE A 155 11.29 27.78 -10.28
C PHE A 155 10.07 28.69 -10.01
N ASN A 156 9.01 28.58 -10.80
CA ASN A 156 7.81 29.40 -10.68
C ASN A 156 6.66 28.68 -9.96
N ASN A 157 6.91 27.52 -9.33
CA ASN A 157 5.89 26.76 -8.65
C ASN A 157 6.17 26.77 -7.14
N PRO A 158 5.18 27.12 -6.29
CA PRO A 158 5.34 27.11 -4.83
C PRO A 158 5.44 25.70 -4.24
N LEU A 159 5.20 24.62 -5.04
CA LEU A 159 5.38 23.25 -4.59
C LEU A 159 6.83 23.00 -4.19
N GLY A 160 7.05 22.59 -2.95
CA GLY A 160 8.38 22.41 -2.38
C GLY A 160 9.03 23.68 -1.82
N ALA A 161 8.38 24.83 -1.91
CA ALA A 161 8.83 26.04 -1.25
C ALA A 161 8.75 25.89 0.27
N CYS A 162 9.71 26.48 0.97
CA CYS A 162 9.69 26.53 2.42
C CYS A 162 8.41 27.24 2.92
N PRO A 163 7.59 26.63 3.78
CA PRO A 163 6.34 27.23 4.25
C PRO A 163 6.54 28.51 5.06
N ARG A 164 7.77 28.78 5.50
CA ARG A 164 8.11 29.97 6.28
C ARG A 164 8.53 31.17 5.42
N CYS A 165 9.20 30.93 4.29
CA CYS A 165 9.72 31.99 3.43
C CYS A 165 9.17 31.92 2.00
N GLU A 166 8.28 30.96 1.70
CA GLU A 166 7.63 30.77 0.39
C GLU A 166 8.60 30.77 -0.81
N GLY A 167 9.85 30.36 -0.57
CA GLY A 167 10.91 30.35 -1.58
C GLY A 167 11.75 31.62 -1.68
N TYR A 168 11.40 32.68 -0.96
CA TYR A 168 12.13 33.98 -1.01
C TYR A 168 13.44 33.99 -0.20
N GLY A 169 13.74 32.93 0.56
CA GLY A 169 14.96 32.84 1.38
C GLY A 169 15.01 33.80 2.57
N LYS A 170 14.05 34.74 2.67
CA LYS A 170 13.90 35.69 3.75
C LYS A 170 12.42 35.79 4.16
N VAL A 171 12.16 35.93 5.43
CA VAL A 171 10.82 36.23 5.93
C VAL A 171 10.63 37.76 5.90
N ILE A 172 9.63 38.18 5.15
CA ILE A 172 9.26 39.59 5.14
C ILE A 172 8.37 39.81 6.37
N GLY A 173 8.82 40.58 7.32
CA GLY A 173 8.11 40.94 8.53
C GLY A 173 8.41 42.41 8.91
N ILE A 174 7.60 42.97 9.80
CA ILE A 174 7.90 44.27 10.42
C ILE A 174 8.96 43.99 11.47
N ASP A 175 10.07 44.67 11.36
CA ASP A 175 11.11 44.67 12.39
C ASP A 175 10.65 45.60 13.53
N GLU A 176 10.19 44.99 14.63
CA GLU A 176 9.66 45.73 15.76
C GLU A 176 10.70 46.64 16.44
N ASP A 177 11.99 46.34 16.28
CA ASP A 177 13.08 47.16 16.83
C ASP A 177 13.36 48.42 16.01
N LEU A 178 12.78 48.50 14.80
CA LEU A 178 12.91 49.69 13.92
C LEU A 178 11.65 50.56 13.90
N VAL A 179 10.61 50.21 14.63
CA VAL A 179 9.39 51.01 14.79
C VAL A 179 9.51 51.78 16.08
N ILE A 180 9.96 53.07 15.96
CA ILE A 180 10.02 54.02 17.07
C ILE A 180 8.73 54.81 17.10
#